data_4da520db3dda8e7dbb7b1cb42d74e72f
#
_entry.id   4da520db3dda8e7dbb7b1cb42d74e72f
#
_cell.length_a   1.000
_cell.length_b   1.000
_cell.length_c   1.000
_cell.angle_alpha   90.00
_cell.angle_beta   90.00
_cell.angle_gamma   90.00
#
_symmetry.space_group_name_H-M   'P 1'
#
loop_
_entity.id
_entity.type
_entity.pdbx_description
1 polymer ?
#
loop_
_entity_poly.entity_id
_entity_poly.type
_entity_poly.pdbx_seq_one_letter_code
_entity_poly.pdbx_strand_id
1 'polypeptide(L)'
;MWPAFAKAAGIAPDSVNFVNVGPTAKIAALKSHTVDIISDFYNEHDLKAIEFGADLGYVNWKDIGLNPYGNSLIVNGAYLQKNPKLVEDFVKISQKAFAACVADVDPCLKALLDQVSGLDKENQQRQWERIKFLMTDEFTTSKALGWIDGERMKKDYELVQTYLGMEKPFNVEDAFTTRMLDTSVKMDASKVKK
;
A
#
# COMPACT_ATOMS: atom_id res chain seq x y z
N MET A 1 14.99 -1.82 -1.57
CA MET A 1 14.51 -0.44 -1.90
C MET A 1 15.36 0.68 -1.28
N TRP A 2 16.17 0.40 -0.23
CA TRP A 2 17.02 1.43 0.37
C TRP A 2 17.92 2.19 -0.63
N PRO A 3 18.64 1.54 -1.59
CA PRO A 3 19.48 2.28 -2.52
C PRO A 3 18.71 3.29 -3.38
N ALA A 4 17.47 2.97 -3.74
CA ALA A 4 16.59 3.90 -4.47
C ALA A 4 16.20 5.10 -3.61
N PHE A 5 15.83 4.84 -2.35
CA PHE A 5 15.51 5.90 -1.38
C PHE A 5 16.72 6.79 -1.13
N ALA A 6 17.89 6.21 -0.83
CA ALA A 6 19.11 6.95 -0.56
C ALA A 6 19.49 7.87 -1.73
N LYS A 7 19.42 7.35 -2.98
CA LYS A 7 19.66 8.17 -4.18
C LYS A 7 18.65 9.32 -4.30
N ALA A 8 17.38 9.05 -4.11
CA ALA A 8 16.32 10.08 -4.23
C ALA A 8 16.44 11.15 -3.14
N ALA A 9 16.85 10.75 -1.93
CA ALA A 9 17.06 11.65 -0.79
C ALA A 9 18.44 12.33 -0.76
N GLY A 10 19.35 12.01 -1.70
CA GLY A 10 20.72 12.54 -1.69
C GLY A 10 21.59 12.03 -0.56
N ILE A 11 21.33 10.81 -0.06
CA ILE A 11 22.04 10.18 1.05
C ILE A 11 22.99 9.11 0.50
N ALA A 12 24.18 9.00 1.09
CA ALA A 12 25.11 7.92 0.73
C ALA A 12 24.51 6.55 1.12
N PRO A 13 24.41 5.57 0.20
CA PRO A 13 23.74 4.29 0.47
C PRO A 13 24.35 3.48 1.62
N ASP A 14 25.63 3.67 1.90
CA ASP A 14 26.42 3.01 2.94
C ASP A 14 26.46 3.78 4.28
N SER A 15 25.72 4.90 4.38
CA SER A 15 25.68 5.73 5.60
C SER A 15 24.79 5.15 6.71
N VAL A 16 24.13 4.01 6.49
CA VAL A 16 23.25 3.36 7.48
C VAL A 16 23.64 1.91 7.71
N ASN A 17 23.42 1.44 8.93
CA ASN A 17 23.52 0.03 9.29
C ASN A 17 22.14 -0.60 9.32
N PHE A 18 21.97 -1.72 8.62
CA PHE A 18 20.70 -2.43 8.59
C PHE A 18 20.57 -3.39 9.76
N VAL A 19 19.48 -3.26 10.50
CA VAL A 19 19.06 -4.20 11.53
C VAL A 19 17.79 -4.90 11.07
N ASN A 20 17.81 -6.24 11.03
CA ASN A 20 16.62 -7.00 10.67
C ASN A 20 15.67 -7.09 11.86
N VAL A 21 14.53 -6.42 11.75
CA VAL A 21 13.50 -6.34 12.80
C VAL A 21 12.19 -6.87 12.27
N GLY A 22 11.54 -7.77 13.01
CA GLY A 22 10.21 -8.28 12.65
C GLY A 22 9.15 -7.16 12.65
N PRO A 23 8.09 -7.29 11.84
CA PRO A 23 7.08 -6.23 11.68
C PRO A 23 6.48 -5.74 13.01
N THR A 24 6.17 -6.66 13.92
CA THR A 24 5.56 -6.35 15.24
C THR A 24 6.53 -5.74 16.25
N ALA A 25 7.84 -5.86 16.02
CA ALA A 25 8.87 -5.35 16.92
C ALA A 25 9.38 -3.94 16.54
N LYS A 26 8.95 -3.36 15.44
CA LYS A 26 9.45 -2.07 14.92
C LYS A 26 9.29 -0.93 15.92
N ILE A 27 8.11 -0.78 16.51
CA ILE A 27 7.85 0.29 17.50
C ILE A 27 8.74 0.10 18.73
N ALA A 28 8.84 -1.11 19.24
CA ALA A 28 9.70 -1.40 20.41
C ALA A 28 11.18 -1.13 20.12
N ALA A 29 11.67 -1.50 18.93
CA ALA A 29 13.04 -1.25 18.52
C ALA A 29 13.35 0.25 18.41
N LEU A 30 12.42 1.05 17.88
CA LEU A 30 12.55 2.51 17.79
C LEU A 30 12.52 3.15 19.19
N LYS A 31 11.60 2.73 20.07
CA LYS A 31 11.52 3.22 21.46
C LYS A 31 12.76 2.92 22.30
N SER A 32 13.33 1.74 22.12
CA SER A 32 14.54 1.33 22.86
C SER A 32 15.83 1.86 22.23
N HIS A 33 15.74 2.67 21.17
CA HIS A 33 16.89 3.15 20.40
C HIS A 33 17.80 2.02 19.87
N THR A 34 17.25 0.81 19.68
CA THR A 34 17.95 -0.28 18.99
C THR A 34 18.11 0.04 17.51
N VAL A 35 17.19 0.82 16.97
CA VAL A 35 17.25 1.44 15.63
C VAL A 35 16.81 2.89 15.73
N ASP A 36 17.37 3.76 14.89
CA ASP A 36 17.01 5.18 14.82
C ASP A 36 15.90 5.46 13.79
N ILE A 37 15.76 4.58 12.79
CA ILE A 37 14.81 4.73 11.70
C ILE A 37 14.16 3.37 11.38
N ILE A 38 12.89 3.39 11.09
CA ILE A 38 12.15 2.24 10.55
C ILE A 38 11.50 2.58 9.22
N SER A 39 11.40 1.62 8.32
CA SER A 39 10.52 1.72 7.16
C SER A 39 9.14 1.18 7.52
N ASP A 40 8.06 1.89 7.11
CA ASP A 40 6.71 1.45 7.42
C ASP A 40 5.70 1.90 6.36
N PHE A 41 4.46 1.41 6.47
CA PHE A 41 3.35 1.85 5.63
C PHE A 41 2.64 3.05 6.26
N TYR A 42 2.30 4.04 5.42
CA TYR A 42 1.67 5.28 5.87
C TYR A 42 0.29 5.10 6.51
N ASN A 43 -0.41 4.01 6.22
CA ASN A 43 -1.69 3.72 6.90
C ASN A 43 -1.54 3.52 8.41
N GLU A 44 -0.36 3.14 8.89
CA GLU A 44 -0.06 2.97 10.31
C GLU A 44 0.55 4.22 10.97
N HIS A 45 0.67 5.33 10.24
CA HIS A 45 1.30 6.56 10.74
C HIS A 45 0.69 7.05 12.06
N ASP A 46 -0.64 7.04 12.18
CA ASP A 46 -1.32 7.57 13.37
C ASP A 46 -0.99 6.76 14.63
N LEU A 47 -0.74 5.45 14.50
CA LEU A 47 -0.30 4.62 15.62
C LEU A 47 1.08 5.08 16.13
N LYS A 48 2.00 5.41 15.23
CA LYS A 48 3.31 5.93 15.58
C LYS A 48 3.22 7.35 16.14
N ALA A 49 2.35 8.19 15.57
CA ALA A 49 2.14 9.55 16.07
C ALA A 49 1.56 9.56 17.50
N ILE A 50 0.67 8.63 17.84
CA ILE A 50 0.18 8.46 19.22
C ILE A 50 1.31 8.04 20.16
N GLU A 51 2.19 7.14 19.71
CA GLU A 51 3.23 6.56 20.53
C GLU A 51 4.42 7.50 20.78
N PHE A 52 4.81 8.29 19.78
CA PHE A 52 6.01 9.15 19.82
C PHE A 52 5.67 10.64 19.92
N GLY A 53 4.45 11.04 19.67
CA GLY A 53 4.02 12.44 19.77
C GLY A 53 4.85 13.37 18.89
N ALA A 54 5.37 14.44 19.49
CA ALA A 54 6.18 15.45 18.81
C ALA A 54 7.56 14.96 18.38
N ASP A 55 8.03 13.84 18.92
CA ASP A 55 9.34 13.27 18.58
C ASP A 55 9.32 12.44 17.29
N LEU A 56 8.13 12.20 16.72
CA LEU A 56 7.99 11.47 15.46
C LEU A 56 8.35 12.34 14.26
N GLY A 57 9.51 12.10 13.66
CA GLY A 57 9.82 12.54 12.30
C GLY A 57 9.43 11.49 11.26
N TYR A 58 8.98 11.91 10.08
CA TYR A 58 8.73 10.98 8.96
C TYR A 58 8.94 11.63 7.60
N VAL A 59 9.24 10.79 6.61
CA VAL A 59 9.35 11.19 5.20
C VAL A 59 8.51 10.24 4.37
N ASN A 60 7.55 10.76 3.62
CA ASN A 60 6.85 9.97 2.63
C ASN A 60 7.72 9.80 1.39
N TRP A 61 7.80 8.59 0.89
CA TRP A 61 8.58 8.29 -0.32
C TRP A 61 8.14 9.09 -1.54
N LYS A 62 6.84 9.37 -1.68
CA LYS A 62 6.32 10.20 -2.76
C LYS A 62 6.86 11.63 -2.75
N ASP A 63 7.21 12.16 -1.57
CA ASP A 63 7.69 13.54 -1.41
C ASP A 63 9.13 13.69 -1.95
N ILE A 64 9.85 12.57 -2.10
CA ILE A 64 11.18 12.49 -2.72
C ILE A 64 11.13 11.82 -4.11
N GLY A 65 9.97 11.75 -4.73
CA GLY A 65 9.81 11.25 -6.10
C GLY A 65 9.68 9.73 -6.25
N LEU A 66 9.56 8.99 -5.14
CA LEU A 66 9.34 7.54 -5.14
C LEU A 66 7.90 7.24 -4.75
N ASN A 67 7.11 6.70 -5.67
CA ASN A 67 5.70 6.37 -5.40
C ASN A 67 5.34 4.97 -5.92
N PRO A 68 6.02 3.91 -5.45
CA PRO A 68 5.70 2.55 -5.90
C PRO A 68 4.31 2.13 -5.42
N TYR A 69 3.70 1.20 -6.18
CA TYR A 69 2.50 0.53 -5.70
C TYR A 69 2.81 -0.29 -4.45
N GLY A 70 1.86 -0.28 -3.51
CA GLY A 70 1.91 -1.07 -2.28
C GLY A 70 1.19 -2.42 -2.44
N ASN A 71 0.21 -2.67 -1.57
CA ASN A 71 -0.53 -3.92 -1.58
C ASN A 71 -1.42 -4.05 -2.81
N SER A 72 -1.39 -5.23 -3.44
CA SER A 72 -2.17 -5.56 -4.63
C SER A 72 -2.76 -6.95 -4.51
N LEU A 73 -3.84 -7.22 -5.25
CA LEU A 73 -4.34 -8.58 -5.42
C LEU A 73 -3.42 -9.32 -6.39
N ILE A 74 -2.84 -10.43 -5.93
CA ILE A 74 -1.94 -11.27 -6.73
C ILE A 74 -2.61 -12.61 -6.95
N VAL A 75 -2.60 -13.09 -8.19
CA VAL A 75 -3.12 -14.39 -8.58
C VAL A 75 -2.06 -15.22 -9.30
N ASN A 76 -2.03 -16.51 -8.99
CA ASN A 76 -1.18 -17.45 -9.75
C ASN A 76 -1.64 -17.53 -11.20
N GLY A 77 -0.72 -17.40 -12.18
CA GLY A 77 -1.05 -17.35 -13.61
C GLY A 77 -1.75 -18.62 -14.11
N ALA A 78 -1.33 -19.80 -13.69
CA ALA A 78 -1.97 -21.07 -14.07
C ALA A 78 -3.39 -21.20 -13.46
N TYR A 79 -3.59 -20.68 -12.25
CA TYR A 79 -4.91 -20.63 -11.63
C TYR A 79 -5.84 -19.67 -12.39
N LEU A 80 -5.34 -18.49 -12.76
CA LEU A 80 -6.08 -17.51 -13.56
C LEU A 80 -6.54 -18.10 -14.90
N GLN A 81 -5.64 -18.81 -15.61
CA GLN A 81 -5.98 -19.45 -16.88
C GLN A 81 -7.08 -20.50 -16.75
N LYS A 82 -7.10 -21.25 -15.64
CA LYS A 82 -8.12 -22.29 -15.39
C LYS A 82 -9.44 -21.74 -14.87
N ASN A 83 -9.41 -20.61 -14.16
CA ASN A 83 -10.55 -20.07 -13.43
C ASN A 83 -10.75 -18.57 -13.68
N PRO A 84 -10.73 -18.08 -14.93
CA PRO A 84 -10.74 -16.64 -15.21
C PRO A 84 -11.99 -15.95 -14.67
N LYS A 85 -13.15 -16.60 -14.79
CA LYS A 85 -14.43 -16.04 -14.30
C LYS A 85 -14.46 -15.92 -12.77
N LEU A 86 -13.93 -16.91 -12.05
CA LEU A 86 -13.88 -16.88 -10.59
C LEU A 86 -12.97 -15.74 -10.09
N VAL A 87 -11.82 -15.55 -10.76
CA VAL A 87 -10.90 -14.45 -10.42
C VAL A 87 -11.54 -13.10 -10.73
N GLU A 88 -12.20 -12.96 -11.87
CA GLU A 88 -12.94 -11.75 -12.22
C GLU A 88 -14.02 -11.42 -11.19
N ASP A 89 -14.82 -12.40 -10.81
CA ASP A 89 -15.88 -12.24 -9.80
C ASP A 89 -15.29 -11.84 -8.44
N PHE A 90 -14.20 -12.46 -8.02
CA PHE A 90 -13.50 -12.10 -6.79
C PHE A 90 -13.00 -10.65 -6.82
N VAL A 91 -12.38 -10.22 -7.92
CA VAL A 91 -11.90 -8.83 -8.10
C VAL A 91 -13.08 -7.85 -8.02
N LYS A 92 -14.18 -8.11 -8.73
CA LYS A 92 -15.36 -7.23 -8.74
C LYS A 92 -16.06 -7.18 -7.38
N ILE A 93 -16.16 -8.31 -6.68
CA ILE A 93 -16.74 -8.35 -5.33
C ILE A 93 -15.84 -7.57 -4.36
N SER A 94 -14.52 -7.77 -4.40
CA SER A 94 -13.57 -7.02 -3.59
C SER A 94 -13.67 -5.52 -3.86
N GLN A 95 -13.71 -5.11 -5.13
CA GLN A 95 -13.87 -3.72 -5.54
C GLN A 95 -15.15 -3.09 -4.98
N LYS A 96 -16.28 -3.79 -5.07
CA LYS A 96 -17.56 -3.34 -4.50
C LYS A 96 -17.53 -3.27 -2.99
N ALA A 97 -16.89 -4.24 -2.32
CA ALA A 97 -16.71 -4.22 -0.87
C ALA A 97 -15.90 -3.00 -0.43
N PHE A 98 -14.76 -2.73 -1.07
CA PHE A 98 -13.98 -1.53 -0.79
C PHE A 98 -14.79 -0.24 -1.03
N ALA A 99 -15.54 -0.13 -2.12
CA ALA A 99 -16.39 1.02 -2.39
C ALA A 99 -17.50 1.21 -1.33
N ALA A 100 -18.10 0.12 -0.87
CA ALA A 100 -19.07 0.16 0.23
C ALA A 100 -18.43 0.66 1.53
N CYS A 101 -17.23 0.17 1.88
CA CYS A 101 -16.48 0.63 3.05
C CYS A 101 -16.04 2.10 2.92
N VAL A 102 -15.77 2.59 1.72
CA VAL A 102 -15.52 4.02 1.46
C VAL A 102 -16.76 4.85 1.75
N ALA A 103 -17.93 4.37 1.35
CA ALA A 103 -19.21 5.05 1.60
C ALA A 103 -19.59 5.06 3.09
N ASP A 104 -19.47 3.90 3.75
CA ASP A 104 -19.74 3.70 5.17
C ASP A 104 -18.81 2.62 5.74
N VAL A 105 -17.91 3.02 6.63
CA VAL A 105 -16.90 2.11 7.19
C VAL A 105 -17.43 1.26 8.35
N ASP A 106 -18.48 1.67 9.04
CA ASP A 106 -18.94 1.01 10.28
C ASP A 106 -19.29 -0.47 10.10
N PRO A 107 -20.03 -0.89 9.05
CA PRO A 107 -20.28 -2.32 8.82
C PRO A 107 -18.99 -3.11 8.54
N CYS A 108 -18.03 -2.49 7.86
CA CYS A 108 -16.75 -3.12 7.53
C CYS A 108 -15.87 -3.30 8.77
N LEU A 109 -15.78 -2.27 9.61
CA LEU A 109 -15.07 -2.35 10.89
C LEU A 109 -15.71 -3.40 11.80
N LYS A 110 -17.04 -3.42 11.88
CA LYS A 110 -17.73 -4.45 12.65
C LYS A 110 -17.36 -5.85 12.16
N ALA A 111 -17.44 -6.10 10.86
CA ALA A 111 -17.10 -7.40 10.26
C ALA A 111 -15.63 -7.79 10.53
N LEU A 112 -14.70 -6.83 10.47
CA LEU A 112 -13.30 -7.06 10.78
C LEU A 112 -13.10 -7.45 12.25
N LEU A 113 -13.69 -6.69 13.19
CA LEU A 113 -13.56 -6.92 14.63
C LEU A 113 -14.23 -8.23 15.07
N ASP A 114 -15.31 -8.64 14.41
CA ASP A 114 -15.97 -9.91 14.67
C ASP A 114 -15.10 -11.13 14.28
N GLN A 115 -14.20 -10.96 13.31
CA GLN A 115 -13.35 -12.03 12.78
C GLN A 115 -11.92 -12.04 13.34
N VAL A 116 -11.42 -10.88 13.77
CA VAL A 116 -10.03 -10.73 14.22
C VAL A 116 -10.01 -10.15 15.63
N SER A 117 -9.59 -10.99 16.59
CA SER A 117 -9.47 -10.58 18.00
C SER A 117 -8.27 -9.66 18.24
N GLY A 118 -8.36 -8.82 19.25
CA GLY A 118 -7.24 -7.98 19.70
C GLY A 118 -7.02 -6.69 18.90
N LEU A 119 -7.91 -6.39 17.94
CA LEU A 119 -7.88 -5.12 17.22
C LEU A 119 -8.63 -4.04 18.01
N ASP A 120 -8.07 -2.84 18.05
CA ASP A 120 -8.71 -1.65 18.57
C ASP A 120 -9.52 -0.94 17.46
N LYS A 121 -10.82 -0.68 17.71
CA LYS A 121 -11.72 -0.10 16.70
C LYS A 121 -11.26 1.28 16.24
N GLU A 122 -10.84 2.13 17.16
CA GLU A 122 -10.44 3.50 16.82
C GLU A 122 -9.18 3.52 15.97
N ASN A 123 -8.22 2.66 16.30
CA ASN A 123 -7.00 2.50 15.51
C ASN A 123 -7.30 1.99 14.09
N GLN A 124 -8.22 0.99 13.94
CA GLN A 124 -8.63 0.50 12.63
C GLN A 124 -9.34 1.59 11.82
N GLN A 125 -10.15 2.42 12.45
CA GLN A 125 -10.81 3.55 11.80
C GLN A 125 -9.79 4.60 11.31
N ARG A 126 -8.79 4.93 12.11
CA ARG A 126 -7.69 5.84 11.72
C ARG A 126 -6.90 5.29 10.54
N GLN A 127 -6.54 4.00 10.59
CA GLN A 127 -5.87 3.33 9.47
C GLN A 127 -6.71 3.38 8.19
N TRP A 128 -8.04 3.16 8.31
CA TRP A 128 -8.95 3.24 7.16
C TRP A 128 -8.98 4.63 6.52
N GLU A 129 -8.98 5.71 7.31
CA GLU A 129 -8.88 7.07 6.77
C GLU A 129 -7.59 7.26 5.93
N ARG A 130 -6.47 6.75 6.40
CA ARG A 130 -5.21 6.76 5.65
C ARG A 130 -5.25 5.87 4.40
N ILE A 131 -5.88 4.70 4.50
CA ILE A 131 -6.06 3.79 3.35
C ILE A 131 -6.92 4.47 2.27
N LYS A 132 -8.02 5.14 2.62
CA LYS A 132 -8.81 5.91 1.65
C LYS A 132 -7.97 6.94 0.94
N PHE A 133 -7.15 7.70 1.66
CA PHE A 133 -6.23 8.67 1.07
C PHE A 133 -5.25 7.99 0.09
N LEU A 134 -4.64 6.87 0.49
CA LEU A 134 -3.68 6.12 -0.34
C LEU A 134 -4.31 5.49 -1.59
N MET A 135 -5.59 5.10 -1.53
CA MET A 135 -6.34 4.54 -2.65
C MET A 135 -6.86 5.60 -3.62
N THR A 136 -6.73 6.90 -3.30
CA THR A 136 -7.34 7.98 -4.07
C THR A 136 -6.31 8.64 -4.98
N ASP A 137 -6.52 8.52 -6.28
CA ASP A 137 -5.79 9.24 -7.31
C ASP A 137 -6.73 9.58 -8.49
N GLU A 138 -6.18 10.19 -9.54
CA GLU A 138 -6.93 10.54 -10.73
C GLU A 138 -7.50 9.33 -11.47
N PHE A 139 -6.81 8.19 -11.44
CA PHE A 139 -7.24 6.97 -12.12
C PHE A 139 -8.34 6.25 -11.35
N THR A 140 -8.20 6.15 -10.03
CA THR A 140 -9.21 5.47 -9.20
C THR A 140 -10.52 6.26 -9.14
N THR A 141 -10.46 7.58 -9.25
CA THR A 141 -11.65 8.45 -9.30
C THR A 141 -12.28 8.55 -10.69
N SER A 142 -11.49 8.49 -11.77
CA SER A 142 -12.00 8.66 -13.13
C SER A 142 -12.28 7.33 -13.85
N LYS A 143 -11.43 6.32 -13.68
CA LYS A 143 -11.53 5.04 -14.40
C LYS A 143 -12.22 3.95 -13.58
N ALA A 144 -11.56 3.48 -12.51
CA ALA A 144 -12.12 2.45 -11.62
C ALA A 144 -11.34 2.39 -10.30
N LEU A 145 -12.00 2.10 -9.20
CA LEU A 145 -11.35 1.79 -7.94
C LEU A 145 -10.45 0.56 -8.12
N GLY A 146 -9.19 0.64 -7.69
CA GLY A 146 -8.19 -0.42 -7.90
C GLY A 146 -7.48 -0.37 -9.26
N TRP A 147 -7.65 0.72 -10.02
CA TRP A 147 -6.94 0.91 -11.28
C TRP A 147 -5.43 0.95 -11.05
N ILE A 148 -4.72 0.22 -11.91
CA ILE A 148 -3.25 0.26 -11.97
C ILE A 148 -2.86 1.06 -13.21
N ASP A 149 -2.08 2.13 -13.02
CA ASP A 149 -1.54 2.94 -14.11
C ASP A 149 -0.28 2.30 -14.69
N GLY A 150 -0.23 2.15 -16.01
CA GLY A 150 0.88 1.51 -16.71
C GLY A 150 2.19 2.28 -16.63
N GLU A 151 2.14 3.62 -16.66
CA GLU A 151 3.36 4.43 -16.55
C GLU A 151 3.98 4.37 -15.15
N ARG A 152 3.14 4.32 -14.12
CA ARG A 152 3.59 4.10 -12.75
C ARG A 152 4.19 2.69 -12.57
N MET A 153 3.55 1.67 -13.13
CA MET A 153 4.09 0.30 -13.13
C MET A 153 5.44 0.18 -13.87
N LYS A 154 5.64 0.92 -14.95
CA LYS A 154 6.95 0.98 -15.63
C LYS A 154 8.03 1.57 -14.72
N LYS A 155 7.72 2.65 -14.01
CA LYS A 155 8.65 3.23 -13.02
C LYS A 155 8.96 2.27 -11.88
N ASP A 156 7.97 1.55 -11.37
CA ASP A 156 8.17 0.52 -10.36
C ASP A 156 9.05 -0.62 -10.87
N TYR A 157 8.84 -1.07 -12.11
CA TYR A 157 9.68 -2.06 -12.76
C TYR A 157 11.13 -1.58 -12.90
N GLU A 158 11.35 -0.33 -13.32
CA GLU A 158 12.69 0.28 -13.42
C GLU A 158 13.39 0.33 -12.05
N LEU A 159 12.67 0.65 -10.97
CA LEU A 159 13.21 0.62 -9.61
C LEU A 159 13.66 -0.79 -9.22
N VAL A 160 12.83 -1.81 -9.49
CA VAL A 160 13.16 -3.20 -9.21
C VAL A 160 14.36 -3.66 -10.05
N GLN A 161 14.35 -3.36 -11.35
CA GLN A 161 15.44 -3.72 -12.25
C GLN A 161 16.78 -3.08 -11.84
N THR A 162 16.74 -1.80 -11.45
CA THR A 162 17.94 -1.02 -11.14
C THR A 162 18.52 -1.39 -9.77
N TYR A 163 17.68 -1.63 -8.77
CA TYR A 163 18.13 -1.68 -7.37
C TYR A 163 17.94 -3.03 -6.68
N LEU A 164 17.17 -3.95 -7.26
CA LEU A 164 16.88 -5.25 -6.63
C LEU A 164 17.45 -6.45 -7.38
N GLY A 165 18.23 -6.20 -8.45
CA GLY A 165 18.95 -7.26 -9.15
C GLY A 165 18.03 -8.22 -9.89
N MET A 166 17.18 -7.73 -10.78
CA MET A 166 16.29 -8.56 -11.59
C MET A 166 17.11 -9.43 -12.56
N GLU A 167 17.14 -10.73 -12.32
CA GLU A 167 17.89 -11.68 -13.17
C GLU A 167 17.28 -11.89 -14.55
N LYS A 168 15.94 -11.85 -14.63
CA LYS A 168 15.19 -12.12 -15.87
C LYS A 168 14.20 -10.98 -16.14
N PRO A 169 14.58 -10.03 -17.00
CA PRO A 169 13.65 -9.01 -17.47
C PRO A 169 12.42 -9.63 -18.15
N PHE A 170 11.26 -8.98 -17.98
CA PHE A 170 10.01 -9.36 -18.62
C PHE A 170 9.27 -8.11 -19.10
N ASN A 171 8.25 -8.27 -19.94
CA ASN A 171 7.39 -7.14 -20.29
C ASN A 171 6.50 -6.78 -19.10
N VAL A 172 6.64 -5.58 -18.57
CA VAL A 172 5.90 -5.12 -17.38
C VAL A 172 4.38 -5.19 -17.58
N GLU A 173 3.89 -5.06 -18.81
CA GLU A 173 2.47 -5.17 -19.11
C GLU A 173 1.90 -6.58 -18.88
N ASP A 174 2.76 -7.59 -18.82
CA ASP A 174 2.36 -8.96 -18.48
C ASP A 174 2.21 -9.19 -16.96
N ALA A 175 2.70 -8.24 -16.12
CA ALA A 175 2.67 -8.37 -14.68
C ALA A 175 1.34 -7.94 -14.04
N PHE A 176 0.50 -7.18 -14.76
CA PHE A 176 -0.74 -6.65 -14.19
C PHE A 176 -1.86 -6.58 -15.22
N THR A 177 -3.09 -6.45 -14.75
CA THR A 177 -4.26 -6.23 -15.62
C THR A 177 -5.34 -5.43 -14.90
N THR A 178 -5.99 -4.53 -15.63
CA THR A 178 -7.18 -3.80 -15.17
C THR A 178 -8.48 -4.34 -15.82
N ARG A 179 -8.37 -5.37 -16.68
CA ARG A 179 -9.51 -5.89 -17.48
C ARG A 179 -10.62 -6.51 -16.63
N MET A 180 -10.31 -6.91 -15.40
CA MET A 180 -11.28 -7.55 -14.49
C MET A 180 -12.03 -6.56 -13.62
N LEU A 181 -11.67 -5.26 -13.68
CA LEU A 181 -12.33 -4.22 -12.90
C LEU A 181 -13.71 -3.87 -13.49
N ASP A 182 -14.64 -3.57 -12.61
CA ASP A 182 -15.90 -2.92 -12.95
C ASP A 182 -15.67 -1.41 -13.03
N THR A 183 -15.68 -0.84 -14.23
CA THR A 183 -15.43 0.60 -14.47
C THR A 183 -16.54 1.52 -13.97
N SER A 184 -17.69 0.98 -13.58
CA SER A 184 -18.75 1.74 -12.92
C SER A 184 -18.46 2.00 -11.44
N VAL A 185 -17.58 1.19 -10.81
CA VAL A 185 -17.19 1.31 -9.41
C VAL A 185 -15.93 2.18 -9.30
N LYS A 186 -16.09 3.39 -8.79
CA LYS A 186 -15.02 4.40 -8.69
C LYS A 186 -14.78 4.80 -7.25
N MET A 187 -13.61 5.37 -6.99
CA MET A 187 -13.30 6.00 -5.71
C MET A 187 -14.12 7.28 -5.54
N ASP A 188 -14.82 7.40 -4.41
CA ASP A 188 -15.50 8.63 -4.02
C ASP A 188 -14.55 9.55 -3.24
N ALA A 189 -13.94 10.50 -3.96
CA ALA A 189 -13.00 11.45 -3.36
C ALA A 189 -13.65 12.37 -2.31
N SER A 190 -14.98 12.53 -2.30
CA SER A 190 -15.68 13.34 -1.29
C SER A 190 -15.65 12.71 0.11
N LYS A 191 -15.36 11.42 0.19
CA LYS A 191 -15.24 10.64 1.44
C LYS A 191 -13.83 10.62 2.02
N VAL A 192 -12.87 11.28 1.37
CA VAL A 192 -11.47 11.31 1.80
C VAL A 192 -11.21 12.57 2.59
N LYS A 193 -10.78 12.44 3.83
CA LYS A 193 -10.33 13.57 4.64
C LYS A 193 -8.97 14.05 4.12
N LYS A 194 -8.85 15.35 3.95
CA LYS A 194 -7.57 16.01 3.57
C LYS A 194 -6.68 16.17 4.78
#